data_72c7c2a5442a206d9ef04cd740c6b3ad
#
_entry.id   72c7c2a5442a206d9ef04cd740c6b3ad
#
_cell.length_a   1.000
_cell.length_b   1.000
_cell.length_c   1.000
_cell.angle_alpha   90.00
_cell.angle_beta   90.00
_cell.angle_gamma   90.00
#
_symmetry.space_group_name_H-M   'P 1'
#
loop_
_entity.id
_entity.type
_entity.pdbx_description
1 polymer ?
#
loop_
_entity_poly.entity_id
_entity_poly.type
_entity_poly.pdbx_seq_one_letter_code
_entity_poly.pdbx_strand_id
1 'polypeptide(L)'
;EVYTLDELNLSMLDINFPNIVGTEGNEVTFKVQNTGVNTIESFEAQYQIEGKSPVVETFTTNLESTIKADFTFEKELSLTPGTYSMTVTILKVNGSDDIASDNMKSMSINAAIGTTQRIPMIEHFSNSNCGPCVYVNQSMNILTENNPGKYTYTKYPIRLFFDGDDYYTEESMAKYTYYNVVGLPQVFFDGVDYGAAAVPTNDFNAEYNRPAYVDIKGSFNMQDSVINVIVDITALVNIPEFKLLASVNEKTTTGNVGANGETEFHHITMKMLSYKSVSINNFLCINRSNSWNRRTKLNCCIKNIF
;
A
#
# COMPACT_ATOMS: atom_id res chain seq x y z
N GLU A 1 -22.65 21.40 -32.38
CA GLU A 1 -22.57 22.30 -31.22
C GLU A 1 -21.14 22.83 -31.11
N VAL A 2 -21.01 24.16 -31.08
CA VAL A 2 -19.70 24.81 -30.84
C VAL A 2 -19.63 25.07 -29.34
N TYR A 3 -18.72 24.38 -28.65
CA TYR A 3 -18.44 24.66 -27.25
C TYR A 3 -17.45 25.84 -27.19
N THR A 4 -17.88 26.93 -26.60
CA THR A 4 -16.97 28.03 -26.25
C THR A 4 -16.44 27.80 -24.86
N LEU A 5 -15.11 27.82 -24.68
CA LEU A 5 -14.49 27.83 -23.36
C LEU A 5 -14.74 29.20 -22.70
N ASP A 6 -14.84 29.20 -21.38
CA ASP A 6 -14.92 30.42 -20.61
C ASP A 6 -13.62 31.22 -20.70
N GLU A 7 -13.64 32.51 -20.51
CA GLU A 7 -12.44 33.34 -20.55
C GLU A 7 -11.49 32.99 -19.40
N LEU A 8 -12.07 32.81 -18.20
CA LEU A 8 -11.34 32.37 -16.99
C LEU A 8 -12.11 31.23 -16.36
N ASN A 9 -11.47 30.11 -16.11
CA ASN A 9 -11.98 29.01 -15.32
C ASN A 9 -10.85 28.12 -14.82
N LEU A 10 -10.82 27.84 -13.52
CA LEU A 10 -9.86 26.95 -12.87
C LEU A 10 -10.60 25.78 -12.20
N SER A 11 -10.56 24.63 -12.80
CA SER A 11 -11.24 23.43 -12.27
C SER A 11 -10.42 22.72 -11.22
N MET A 12 -11.03 22.38 -10.09
CA MET A 12 -10.48 21.50 -9.06
C MET A 12 -10.55 20.04 -9.52
N LEU A 13 -9.41 19.43 -9.78
CA LEU A 13 -9.34 18.05 -10.26
C LEU A 13 -9.32 17.04 -9.12
N ASP A 14 -8.45 17.24 -8.13
CA ASP A 14 -8.24 16.29 -7.05
C ASP A 14 -7.64 16.95 -5.81
N ILE A 15 -7.78 16.28 -4.65
CA ILE A 15 -7.07 16.58 -3.41
C ILE A 15 -6.03 15.49 -3.23
N ASN A 16 -4.75 15.82 -3.47
CA ASN A 16 -3.61 14.90 -3.32
C ASN A 16 -3.20 14.80 -1.85
N PHE A 17 -4.04 14.17 -1.04
CA PHE A 17 -3.87 14.08 0.41
C PHE A 17 -4.17 12.66 0.91
N PRO A 18 -3.39 12.12 1.86
CA PRO A 18 -3.64 10.77 2.37
C PRO A 18 -4.95 10.67 3.15
N ASN A 19 -5.65 9.55 3.00
CA ASN A 19 -6.87 9.28 3.78
C ASN A 19 -6.58 9.01 5.28
N ILE A 20 -5.33 8.67 5.62
CA ILE A 20 -4.87 8.48 6.99
C ILE A 20 -3.65 9.35 7.20
N VAL A 21 -3.66 10.16 8.26
CA VAL A 21 -2.62 11.14 8.58
C VAL A 21 -2.24 11.10 10.05
N GLY A 22 -1.07 11.66 10.36
CA GLY A 22 -0.70 11.98 11.74
C GLY A 22 -1.49 13.17 12.28
N THR A 23 -1.22 13.54 13.54
CA THR A 23 -1.86 14.70 14.17
C THR A 23 -1.27 16.04 13.73
N GLU A 24 -0.04 16.05 13.21
CA GLU A 24 0.71 17.27 12.87
C GLU A 24 1.52 17.09 11.59
N GLY A 25 1.93 18.21 10.98
CA GLY A 25 2.85 18.22 9.84
C GLY A 25 2.24 17.70 8.54
N ASN A 26 0.93 17.89 8.33
CA ASN A 26 0.25 17.39 7.15
C ASN A 26 0.14 18.48 6.09
N GLU A 27 0.92 18.38 5.00
CA GLU A 27 0.87 19.29 3.87
C GLU A 27 -0.37 19.02 3.00
N VAL A 28 -1.23 20.03 2.82
CA VAL A 28 -2.44 19.90 2.00
C VAL A 28 -2.11 20.28 0.56
N THR A 29 -2.04 19.28 -0.31
CA THR A 29 -1.76 19.44 -1.75
C THR A 29 -3.02 19.12 -2.57
N PHE A 30 -3.25 19.88 -3.62
CA PHE A 30 -4.38 19.71 -4.53
C PHE A 30 -3.98 19.95 -5.98
N LYS A 31 -4.73 19.38 -6.91
CA LYS A 31 -4.50 19.46 -8.34
C LYS A 31 -5.61 20.26 -9.02
N VAL A 32 -5.21 21.19 -9.89
CA VAL A 32 -6.12 22.00 -10.68
C VAL A 32 -5.80 21.91 -12.17
N GLN A 33 -6.73 22.37 -12.98
CA GLN A 33 -6.55 22.58 -14.43
C GLN A 33 -7.12 23.92 -14.83
N ASN A 34 -6.38 24.69 -15.61
CA ASN A 34 -6.94 25.84 -16.31
C ASN A 34 -7.82 25.34 -17.47
N THR A 35 -9.13 25.44 -17.33
CA THR A 35 -10.13 25.06 -18.33
C THR A 35 -10.69 26.26 -19.07
N GLY A 36 -10.20 27.47 -18.75
CA GLY A 36 -10.46 28.69 -19.48
C GLY A 36 -9.50 28.92 -20.65
N VAL A 37 -9.73 30.02 -21.38
CA VAL A 37 -8.90 30.44 -22.54
C VAL A 37 -7.68 31.24 -22.10
N ASN A 38 -7.86 32.13 -21.09
CA ASN A 38 -6.82 33.04 -20.65
C ASN A 38 -5.88 32.38 -19.64
N THR A 39 -4.62 32.84 -19.61
CA THR A 39 -3.64 32.42 -18.61
C THR A 39 -4.07 32.86 -17.22
N ILE A 40 -3.91 31.96 -16.25
CA ILE A 40 -4.16 32.24 -14.83
C ILE A 40 -2.82 32.65 -14.20
N GLU A 41 -2.76 33.91 -13.74
CA GLU A 41 -1.57 34.48 -13.10
C GLU A 41 -1.62 34.34 -11.58
N SER A 42 -2.84 34.27 -11.00
CA SER A 42 -3.07 34.04 -9.59
C SER A 42 -4.45 33.46 -9.34
N PHE A 43 -4.59 32.76 -8.21
CA PHE A 43 -5.90 32.33 -7.72
C PHE A 43 -5.91 32.30 -6.18
N GLU A 44 -7.11 32.40 -5.62
CA GLU A 44 -7.35 32.26 -4.18
C GLU A 44 -8.04 30.93 -3.93
N ALA A 45 -7.51 30.12 -3.02
CA ALA A 45 -8.11 28.86 -2.62
C ALA A 45 -8.15 28.73 -1.12
N GLN A 46 -9.02 27.86 -0.62
CA GLN A 46 -9.11 27.50 0.78
C GLN A 46 -9.15 25.99 0.97
N TYR A 47 -8.62 25.51 2.09
CA TYR A 47 -9.06 24.24 2.64
C TYR A 47 -9.84 24.45 3.95
N GLN A 48 -10.83 23.60 4.19
CA GLN A 48 -11.65 23.65 5.39
C GLN A 48 -11.90 22.24 5.90
N ILE A 49 -11.68 22.06 7.20
CA ILE A 49 -12.15 20.91 7.96
C ILE A 49 -13.53 21.21 8.48
N GLU A 50 -14.47 20.29 8.35
CA GLU A 50 -15.83 20.45 8.87
C GLU A 50 -15.84 20.90 10.34
N GLY A 51 -16.57 21.96 10.62
CA GLY A 51 -16.65 22.57 11.96
C GLY A 51 -15.46 23.43 12.38
N LYS A 52 -14.45 23.66 11.49
CA LYS A 52 -13.31 24.57 11.74
C LYS A 52 -13.32 25.75 10.78
N SER A 53 -12.60 26.81 11.15
CA SER A 53 -12.39 27.96 10.27
C SER A 53 -11.55 27.56 9.05
N PRO A 54 -11.87 28.09 7.84
CA PRO A 54 -11.08 27.82 6.66
C PRO A 54 -9.68 28.44 6.76
N VAL A 55 -8.74 27.83 6.05
CA VAL A 55 -7.42 28.39 5.76
C VAL A 55 -7.44 28.85 4.32
N VAL A 56 -7.28 30.15 4.09
CA VAL A 56 -7.33 30.81 2.76
C VAL A 56 -5.92 31.24 2.39
N GLU A 57 -5.54 31.00 1.13
CA GLU A 57 -4.24 31.37 0.59
C GLU A 57 -4.36 31.85 -0.87
N THR A 58 -3.49 32.77 -1.27
CA THR A 58 -3.37 33.24 -2.66
C THR A 58 -2.14 32.61 -3.28
N PHE A 59 -2.34 31.94 -4.39
CA PHE A 59 -1.30 31.29 -5.19
C PHE A 59 -0.94 32.14 -6.40
N THR A 60 0.33 32.43 -6.60
CA THR A 60 0.86 33.07 -7.82
C THR A 60 1.39 31.99 -8.75
N THR A 61 1.03 32.09 -10.03
CA THR A 61 1.35 31.07 -11.04
C THR A 61 1.48 31.69 -12.43
N ASN A 62 1.69 30.89 -13.45
CA ASN A 62 1.55 31.23 -14.87
C ASN A 62 0.97 30.00 -15.58
N LEU A 63 -0.31 29.71 -15.30
CA LEU A 63 -0.96 28.49 -15.76
C LEU A 63 -1.71 28.76 -17.08
N GLU A 64 -1.11 28.33 -18.17
CA GLU A 64 -1.71 28.46 -19.51
C GLU A 64 -2.95 27.59 -19.66
N SER A 65 -3.79 27.88 -20.67
CA SER A 65 -4.98 27.10 -20.98
C SER A 65 -4.67 25.62 -21.14
N THR A 66 -5.54 24.75 -20.61
CA THR A 66 -5.46 23.29 -20.60
C THR A 66 -4.38 22.68 -19.67
N ILE A 67 -3.49 23.47 -19.13
CA ILE A 67 -2.41 22.98 -18.27
C ILE A 67 -2.95 22.58 -16.89
N LYS A 68 -2.37 21.50 -16.34
CA LYS A 68 -2.61 20.99 -14.98
C LYS A 68 -1.41 21.29 -14.09
N ALA A 69 -1.66 21.62 -12.84
CA ALA A 69 -0.60 21.80 -11.85
C ALA A 69 -1.08 21.38 -10.46
N ASP A 70 -0.11 21.03 -9.62
CA ASP A 70 -0.32 20.76 -8.20
C ASP A 70 0.13 21.99 -7.39
N PHE A 71 -0.64 22.30 -6.32
CA PHE A 71 -0.35 23.36 -5.38
C PHE A 71 -0.45 22.86 -3.96
N THR A 72 0.36 23.40 -3.07
CA THR A 72 0.41 23.04 -1.65
C THR A 72 0.22 24.28 -0.80
N PHE A 73 -0.67 24.22 0.18
CA PHE A 73 -0.87 25.29 1.16
C PHE A 73 0.37 25.41 2.05
N GLU A 74 0.81 26.65 2.34
CA GLU A 74 1.92 26.89 3.29
C GLU A 74 1.57 26.47 4.71
N LYS A 75 0.30 26.64 5.08
CA LYS A 75 -0.16 26.26 6.41
C LYS A 75 -0.49 24.78 6.46
N GLU A 76 0.33 24.04 7.18
CA GLU A 76 0.11 22.63 7.47
C GLU A 76 -1.18 22.40 8.29
N LEU A 77 -1.81 21.25 8.05
CA LEU A 77 -2.97 20.81 8.77
C LEU A 77 -2.58 20.04 10.04
N SER A 78 -3.09 20.53 11.19
CA SER A 78 -3.00 19.82 12.48
C SER A 78 -4.39 19.39 12.95
N LEU A 79 -4.51 18.14 13.41
CA LEU A 79 -5.75 17.51 13.83
C LEU A 79 -5.59 16.79 15.16
N THR A 80 -6.65 16.75 15.95
CA THR A 80 -6.76 15.76 17.01
C THR A 80 -7.16 14.41 16.41
N PRO A 81 -6.90 13.27 17.10
CA PRO A 81 -7.33 11.97 16.59
C PRO A 81 -8.83 11.93 16.32
N GLY A 82 -9.23 11.41 15.15
CA GLY A 82 -10.63 11.34 14.75
C GLY A 82 -10.83 11.24 13.25
N THR A 83 -12.09 11.22 12.83
CA THR A 83 -12.50 11.23 11.43
C THR A 83 -13.07 12.60 11.07
N TYR A 84 -12.66 13.14 9.93
CA TYR A 84 -13.01 14.49 9.47
C TYR A 84 -13.41 14.47 7.99
N SER A 85 -14.24 15.44 7.61
CA SER A 85 -14.44 15.84 6.23
C SER A 85 -13.57 17.05 5.93
N MET A 86 -12.77 16.98 4.88
CA MET A 86 -11.96 18.09 4.35
C MET A 86 -12.49 18.50 2.99
N THR A 87 -12.62 19.80 2.78
CA THR A 87 -13.00 20.39 1.49
C THR A 87 -11.92 21.36 1.05
N VAL A 88 -11.55 21.30 -0.23
CA VAL A 88 -10.71 22.32 -0.88
C VAL A 88 -11.54 23.02 -1.93
N THR A 89 -11.50 24.34 -1.92
CA THR A 89 -12.33 25.19 -2.81
C THR A 89 -11.48 26.30 -3.42
N ILE A 90 -11.62 26.52 -4.73
CA ILE A 90 -11.12 27.69 -5.42
C ILE A 90 -12.13 28.82 -5.23
N LEU A 91 -11.69 29.98 -4.78
CA LEU A 91 -12.53 31.12 -4.45
C LEU A 91 -12.52 32.18 -5.56
N LYS A 92 -11.34 32.50 -6.10
CA LYS A 92 -11.15 33.52 -7.14
C LYS A 92 -10.05 33.12 -8.10
N VAL A 93 -10.16 33.58 -9.33
CA VAL A 93 -9.15 33.43 -10.38
C VAL A 93 -8.86 34.80 -10.98
N ASN A 94 -7.57 35.20 -11.02
CA ASN A 94 -7.12 36.54 -11.45
C ASN A 94 -7.91 37.68 -10.77
N GLY A 95 -8.30 37.52 -9.50
CA GLY A 95 -9.05 38.49 -8.71
C GLY A 95 -10.56 38.52 -8.96
N SER A 96 -11.09 37.72 -9.88
CA SER A 96 -12.51 37.61 -10.20
C SER A 96 -13.11 36.33 -9.64
N ASP A 97 -14.43 36.33 -9.46
CA ASP A 97 -15.16 35.09 -9.13
C ASP A 97 -15.02 34.09 -10.27
N ASP A 98 -14.93 32.82 -9.94
CA ASP A 98 -14.78 31.72 -10.87
C ASP A 98 -16.08 30.88 -10.97
N ILE A 99 -16.13 29.93 -11.91
CA ILE A 99 -17.30 29.06 -12.11
C ILE A 99 -17.42 28.06 -10.94
N ALA A 100 -18.41 28.26 -10.09
CA ALA A 100 -18.55 27.53 -8.84
C ALA A 100 -18.81 26.02 -8.97
N SER A 101 -19.22 25.54 -10.15
CA SER A 101 -19.65 24.15 -10.33
C SER A 101 -18.51 23.11 -10.31
N ASP A 102 -17.26 23.52 -10.58
CA ASP A 102 -16.08 22.67 -10.66
C ASP A 102 -14.94 23.11 -9.73
N ASN A 103 -15.22 24.06 -8.83
CA ASN A 103 -14.24 24.67 -7.94
C ASN A 103 -13.97 23.90 -6.66
N MET A 104 -14.67 22.79 -6.39
CA MET A 104 -14.65 22.16 -5.07
C MET A 104 -14.47 20.64 -5.15
N LYS A 105 -13.66 20.12 -4.26
CA LYS A 105 -13.57 18.69 -3.95
C LYS A 105 -13.60 18.48 -2.44
N SER A 106 -14.12 17.32 -2.04
CA SER A 106 -14.13 16.91 -0.62
C SER A 106 -13.63 15.48 -0.48
N MET A 107 -13.00 15.19 0.66
CA MET A 107 -12.57 13.86 1.03
C MET A 107 -12.74 13.61 2.53
N SER A 108 -12.82 12.34 2.91
CA SER A 108 -12.77 11.93 4.30
C SER A 108 -11.33 11.61 4.70
N ILE A 109 -10.90 12.09 5.86
CA ILE A 109 -9.58 11.84 6.45
C ILE A 109 -9.72 11.30 7.86
N ASN A 110 -8.78 10.42 8.25
CA ASN A 110 -8.69 9.86 9.59
C ASN A 110 -7.36 10.29 10.22
N ALA A 111 -7.40 11.07 11.29
CA ALA A 111 -6.22 11.41 12.07
C ALA A 111 -5.96 10.31 13.10
N ALA A 112 -4.76 9.73 13.06
CA ALA A 112 -4.35 8.61 13.90
C ALA A 112 -3.94 9.10 15.32
N ILE A 113 -4.10 8.23 16.33
CA ILE A 113 -3.63 8.49 17.69
C ILE A 113 -2.11 8.37 17.85
N GLY A 114 -1.43 7.85 16.84
CA GLY A 114 0.01 7.64 16.82
C GLY A 114 0.40 6.80 15.60
N THR A 115 1.68 6.45 15.53
CA THR A 115 2.25 5.64 14.46
C THR A 115 3.06 4.48 15.05
N THR A 116 3.26 3.45 14.24
CA THR A 116 4.19 2.34 14.54
C THR A 116 5.13 2.13 13.36
N GLN A 117 6.20 1.36 13.58
CA GLN A 117 7.13 1.02 12.51
C GLN A 117 6.45 0.16 11.45
N ARG A 118 6.54 0.60 10.22
CA ARG A 118 6.08 -0.17 9.06
C ARG A 118 7.03 -1.34 8.81
N ILE A 119 6.46 -2.50 8.55
CA ILE A 119 7.16 -3.68 8.08
C ILE A 119 6.61 -4.01 6.69
N PRO A 120 7.26 -3.55 5.62
CA PRO A 120 6.76 -3.75 4.27
C PRO A 120 6.72 -5.22 3.88
N MET A 121 5.78 -5.56 3.00
CA MET A 121 5.56 -6.93 2.55
C MET A 121 5.99 -7.14 1.10
N ILE A 122 6.76 -8.21 0.88
CA ILE A 122 7.16 -8.70 -0.43
C ILE A 122 6.30 -9.94 -0.75
N GLU A 123 5.64 -9.92 -1.90
CA GLU A 123 4.93 -11.06 -2.47
C GLU A 123 5.55 -11.36 -3.84
N HIS A 124 6.09 -12.56 -4.04
CA HIS A 124 6.88 -12.91 -5.21
C HIS A 124 6.35 -14.20 -5.84
N PHE A 125 5.92 -14.12 -7.09
CA PHE A 125 5.48 -15.25 -7.89
C PHE A 125 6.66 -15.78 -8.70
N SER A 126 6.95 -17.08 -8.54
CA SER A 126 8.15 -17.73 -9.09
C SER A 126 7.88 -19.21 -9.40
N ASN A 127 8.84 -19.89 -10.03
CA ASN A 127 8.81 -21.33 -10.26
C ASN A 127 10.23 -21.87 -10.32
N SER A 128 10.46 -23.07 -9.80
CA SER A 128 11.78 -23.73 -9.74
C SER A 128 12.33 -24.14 -11.11
N ASN A 129 11.52 -24.11 -12.16
CA ASN A 129 11.94 -24.40 -13.54
C ASN A 129 12.06 -23.13 -14.41
N CYS A 130 11.81 -21.95 -13.83
CA CYS A 130 11.82 -20.67 -14.51
C CYS A 130 13.24 -20.07 -14.56
N GLY A 131 13.86 -20.03 -15.72
CA GLY A 131 15.21 -19.48 -15.90
C GLY A 131 15.33 -18.00 -15.50
N PRO A 132 14.47 -17.08 -16.00
CA PRO A 132 14.49 -15.67 -15.62
C PRO A 132 14.27 -15.42 -14.12
N CYS A 133 13.59 -16.33 -13.41
CA CYS A 133 13.33 -16.20 -11.98
C CYS A 133 14.59 -16.20 -11.13
N VAL A 134 15.66 -16.89 -11.56
CA VAL A 134 16.93 -16.98 -10.83
C VAL A 134 17.51 -15.61 -10.51
N TYR A 135 17.54 -14.70 -11.48
CA TYR A 135 18.12 -13.37 -11.31
C TYR A 135 17.34 -12.53 -10.29
N VAL A 136 16.00 -12.60 -10.36
CA VAL A 136 15.15 -11.89 -9.40
C VAL A 136 15.25 -12.53 -8.01
N ASN A 137 15.28 -13.86 -7.92
CA ASN A 137 15.49 -14.59 -6.68
C ASN A 137 16.79 -14.15 -5.98
N GLN A 138 17.91 -14.11 -6.72
CA GLN A 138 19.22 -13.69 -6.18
C GLN A 138 19.20 -12.24 -5.70
N SER A 139 18.64 -11.32 -6.49
CA SER A 139 18.54 -9.91 -6.12
C SER A 139 17.67 -9.70 -4.87
N MET A 140 16.56 -10.42 -4.77
CA MET A 140 15.68 -10.37 -3.60
C MET A 140 16.34 -11.00 -2.36
N ASN A 141 17.15 -12.06 -2.52
CA ASN A 141 17.91 -12.63 -1.42
C ASN A 141 18.93 -11.63 -0.87
N ILE A 142 19.68 -10.94 -1.74
CA ILE A 142 20.61 -9.87 -1.35
C ILE A 142 19.88 -8.75 -0.59
N LEU A 143 18.73 -8.30 -1.08
CA LEU A 143 17.92 -7.27 -0.41
C LEU A 143 17.52 -7.71 1.00
N THR A 144 17.05 -8.94 1.15
CA THR A 144 16.53 -9.47 2.41
C THR A 144 17.64 -9.79 3.41
N GLU A 145 18.79 -10.28 2.97
CA GLU A 145 19.98 -10.50 3.80
C GLU A 145 20.54 -9.20 4.37
N ASN A 146 20.49 -8.12 3.61
CA ASN A 146 20.92 -6.79 4.05
C ASN A 146 19.91 -6.08 4.98
N ASN A 147 18.67 -6.59 5.08
CA ASN A 147 17.60 -5.99 5.85
C ASN A 147 16.91 -6.95 6.82
N PRO A 148 17.64 -7.66 7.69
CA PRO A 148 17.07 -8.66 8.58
C PRO A 148 16.03 -8.03 9.53
N GLY A 149 14.83 -8.62 9.60
CA GLY A 149 13.76 -8.19 10.49
C GLY A 149 12.98 -6.94 10.04
N LYS A 150 13.30 -6.40 8.86
CA LYS A 150 12.66 -5.18 8.34
C LYS A 150 11.57 -5.45 7.29
N TYR A 151 11.24 -6.68 7.02
CA TYR A 151 10.28 -7.07 5.98
C TYR A 151 9.50 -8.31 6.38
N THR A 152 8.39 -8.53 5.68
CA THR A 152 7.77 -9.85 5.52
C THR A 152 7.90 -10.29 4.07
N TYR A 153 8.15 -11.59 3.83
CA TYR A 153 8.33 -12.09 2.48
C TYR A 153 7.60 -13.42 2.30
N THR A 154 6.80 -13.50 1.25
CA THR A 154 6.10 -14.71 0.83
C THR A 154 6.36 -14.96 -0.66
N LYS A 155 6.97 -16.10 -0.98
CA LYS A 155 7.16 -16.56 -2.35
C LYS A 155 6.10 -17.61 -2.68
N TYR A 156 5.38 -17.37 -3.76
CA TYR A 156 4.32 -18.23 -4.28
C TYR A 156 4.84 -19.06 -5.45
N PRO A 157 5.09 -20.37 -5.28
CA PRO A 157 5.42 -21.26 -6.37
C PRO A 157 4.22 -21.47 -7.30
N ILE A 158 4.39 -21.19 -8.59
CA ILE A 158 3.34 -21.27 -9.60
C ILE A 158 3.76 -22.29 -10.66
N ARG A 159 2.87 -23.21 -11.05
CA ARG A 159 3.16 -24.21 -12.09
C ARG A 159 2.53 -23.94 -13.45
N LEU A 160 1.88 -22.79 -13.64
CA LEU A 160 1.54 -22.31 -14.98
C LEU A 160 2.84 -21.92 -15.71
N PHE A 161 2.91 -22.14 -17.00
CA PHE A 161 4.04 -21.87 -17.90
C PHE A 161 5.21 -22.86 -17.80
N PHE A 162 5.38 -23.60 -16.71
CA PHE A 162 6.45 -24.56 -16.51
C PHE A 162 5.90 -25.82 -15.85
N ASP A 163 6.26 -26.99 -16.39
CA ASP A 163 5.85 -28.26 -15.80
C ASP A 163 6.54 -28.47 -14.43
N GLY A 164 5.71 -28.73 -13.45
CA GLY A 164 6.14 -29.11 -12.11
C GLY A 164 6.80 -28.00 -11.28
N ASP A 165 6.31 -27.82 -10.09
CA ASP A 165 7.03 -27.20 -8.99
C ASP A 165 6.65 -27.98 -7.73
N ASP A 166 7.64 -28.59 -7.10
CA ASP A 166 7.39 -29.47 -5.94
C ASP A 166 6.81 -28.71 -4.74
N TYR A 167 6.91 -27.39 -4.75
CA TYR A 167 6.40 -26.51 -3.69
C TYR A 167 5.10 -25.80 -4.08
N TYR A 168 4.53 -26.13 -5.23
CA TYR A 168 3.22 -25.60 -5.65
C TYR A 168 2.14 -25.87 -4.60
N THR A 169 1.29 -24.87 -4.38
CA THR A 169 0.07 -24.99 -3.58
C THR A 169 -1.11 -24.34 -4.29
N GLU A 170 -2.32 -24.81 -4.05
CA GLU A 170 -3.55 -24.18 -4.57
C GLU A 170 -3.72 -22.76 -4.04
N GLU A 171 -3.22 -22.48 -2.85
CA GLU A 171 -3.19 -21.13 -2.28
C GLU A 171 -2.28 -20.18 -3.07
N SER A 172 -1.14 -20.67 -3.56
CA SER A 172 -0.28 -19.90 -4.46
C SER A 172 -1.02 -19.54 -5.75
N MET A 173 -1.79 -20.47 -6.31
CA MET A 173 -2.61 -20.21 -7.49
C MET A 173 -3.75 -19.23 -7.22
N ALA A 174 -4.40 -19.32 -6.07
CA ALA A 174 -5.42 -18.35 -5.65
C ALA A 174 -4.84 -16.92 -5.56
N LYS A 175 -3.62 -16.79 -5.04
CA LYS A 175 -2.91 -15.50 -5.00
C LYS A 175 -2.50 -15.02 -6.39
N TYR A 176 -2.03 -15.89 -7.25
CA TYR A 176 -1.75 -15.60 -8.66
C TYR A 176 -2.98 -14.98 -9.35
N THR A 177 -4.15 -15.60 -9.18
CA THR A 177 -5.41 -15.09 -9.73
C THR A 177 -5.82 -13.76 -9.11
N TYR A 178 -5.68 -13.62 -7.79
CA TYR A 178 -6.02 -12.39 -7.07
C TYR A 178 -5.21 -11.18 -7.55
N TYR A 179 -3.92 -11.37 -7.81
CA TYR A 179 -3.04 -10.30 -8.30
C TYR A 179 -3.06 -10.13 -9.84
N ASN A 180 -3.85 -10.95 -10.53
CA ASN A 180 -3.88 -10.98 -12.00
C ASN A 180 -2.47 -11.07 -12.62
N VAL A 181 -1.64 -11.95 -12.07
CA VAL A 181 -0.27 -12.18 -12.52
C VAL A 181 -0.28 -12.67 -13.96
N VAL A 182 0.54 -12.11 -14.81
CA VAL A 182 0.57 -12.42 -16.26
C VAL A 182 1.82 -13.16 -16.71
N GLY A 183 2.82 -13.30 -15.86
CA GLY A 183 4.08 -13.96 -16.16
C GLY A 183 4.93 -14.23 -14.93
N LEU A 184 6.06 -14.92 -15.11
CA LEU A 184 7.02 -15.20 -14.06
C LEU A 184 8.43 -14.77 -14.47
N PRO A 185 9.26 -14.24 -13.55
CA PRO A 185 8.89 -13.85 -12.20
C PRO A 185 7.99 -12.61 -12.17
N GLN A 186 7.23 -12.42 -11.09
CA GLN A 186 6.53 -11.16 -10.82
C GLN A 186 6.57 -10.85 -9.33
N VAL A 187 6.93 -9.62 -8.98
CA VAL A 187 7.12 -9.16 -7.61
C VAL A 187 6.14 -8.04 -7.29
N PHE A 188 5.48 -8.15 -6.16
CA PHE A 188 4.67 -7.08 -5.57
C PHE A 188 5.29 -6.65 -4.25
N PHE A 189 5.36 -5.35 -4.04
CA PHE A 189 5.86 -4.75 -2.81
C PHE A 189 4.79 -3.83 -2.22
N ASP A 190 4.27 -4.20 -1.06
CA ASP A 190 3.08 -3.58 -0.44
C ASP A 190 1.91 -3.41 -1.41
N GLY A 191 1.74 -4.37 -2.34
CA GLY A 191 0.68 -4.39 -3.35
C GLY A 191 0.99 -3.63 -4.63
N VAL A 192 2.12 -2.92 -4.72
CA VAL A 192 2.59 -2.27 -5.96
C VAL A 192 3.31 -3.30 -6.82
N ASP A 193 2.96 -3.38 -8.10
CA ASP A 193 3.56 -4.30 -9.07
C ASP A 193 4.91 -3.78 -9.58
N TYR A 194 5.97 -4.54 -9.35
CA TYR A 194 7.32 -4.31 -9.86
C TYR A 194 7.64 -5.17 -11.11
N GLY A 195 6.68 -5.96 -11.58
CA GLY A 195 6.84 -6.86 -12.71
C GLY A 195 7.94 -7.90 -12.48
N ALA A 196 8.74 -8.16 -13.51
CA ALA A 196 9.87 -9.09 -13.47
C ALA A 196 11.17 -8.47 -12.89
N ALA A 197 11.06 -7.52 -11.96
CA ALA A 197 12.19 -6.85 -11.33
C ALA A 197 12.22 -7.08 -9.82
N ALA A 198 13.41 -7.03 -9.24
CA ALA A 198 13.57 -6.97 -7.79
C ALA A 198 13.22 -5.55 -7.29
N VAL A 199 12.79 -5.47 -6.01
CA VAL A 199 12.52 -4.19 -5.37
C VAL A 199 13.84 -3.41 -5.20
N PRO A 200 13.93 -2.15 -5.69
CA PRO A 200 15.11 -1.33 -5.47
C PRO A 200 15.30 -0.99 -3.99
N THR A 201 16.55 -0.91 -3.53
CA THR A 201 16.88 -0.61 -2.13
C THR A 201 16.29 0.75 -1.68
N ASN A 202 16.27 1.75 -2.57
CA ASN A 202 15.69 3.07 -2.23
C ASN A 202 14.20 2.96 -1.98
N ASP A 203 13.46 2.22 -2.80
CA ASP A 203 12.02 2.03 -2.66
C ASP A 203 11.71 1.22 -1.39
N PHE A 204 12.52 0.19 -1.11
CA PHE A 204 12.43 -0.56 0.14
C PHE A 204 12.60 0.34 1.36
N ASN A 205 13.63 1.20 1.37
CA ASN A 205 13.90 2.12 2.46
C ASN A 205 12.80 3.18 2.60
N ALA A 206 12.28 3.68 1.49
CA ALA A 206 11.17 4.63 1.50
C ALA A 206 9.93 4.03 2.17
N GLU A 207 9.53 2.81 1.78
CA GLU A 207 8.38 2.13 2.39
C GLU A 207 8.63 1.75 3.86
N TYR A 208 9.82 1.27 4.22
CA TYR A 208 10.16 0.97 5.60
C TYR A 208 10.09 2.21 6.51
N ASN A 209 10.46 3.38 6.00
CA ASN A 209 10.43 4.64 6.75
C ASN A 209 9.05 5.33 6.77
N ARG A 210 8.09 4.86 5.98
CA ARG A 210 6.71 5.37 6.07
C ARG A 210 6.06 4.92 7.39
N PRO A 211 5.25 5.78 8.02
CA PRO A 211 4.53 5.38 9.21
C PRO A 211 3.50 4.27 8.90
N ALA A 212 3.25 3.41 9.88
CA ALA A 212 2.11 2.51 9.89
C ALA A 212 1.13 2.92 11.02
N TYR A 213 -0.14 2.64 10.81
CA TYR A 213 -1.23 3.02 11.71
C TYR A 213 -1.95 1.82 12.32
N VAL A 214 -1.41 0.64 12.07
CA VAL A 214 -1.83 -0.62 12.69
C VAL A 214 -0.59 -1.36 13.14
N ASP A 215 -0.49 -1.61 14.43
CA ASP A 215 0.56 -2.46 15.00
C ASP A 215 0.07 -3.91 14.97
N ILE A 216 0.82 -4.79 14.32
CA ILE A 216 0.53 -6.21 14.22
C ILE A 216 1.70 -6.99 14.79
N LYS A 217 1.46 -7.71 15.88
CA LYS A 217 2.43 -8.58 16.52
C LYS A 217 1.98 -10.02 16.39
N GLY A 218 2.84 -10.86 15.81
CA GLY A 218 2.60 -12.28 15.66
C GLY A 218 3.55 -13.11 16.50
N SER A 219 3.04 -14.17 17.09
CA SER A 219 3.83 -15.23 17.69
C SER A 219 3.28 -16.58 17.29
N PHE A 220 4.13 -17.60 17.31
CA PHE A 220 3.68 -18.95 17.08
C PHE A 220 4.42 -19.94 17.98
N ASN A 221 3.78 -21.05 18.27
CA ASN A 221 4.43 -22.22 18.82
C ASN A 221 4.10 -23.45 17.95
N MET A 222 4.97 -24.40 17.99
CA MET A 222 4.80 -25.68 17.30
C MET A 222 4.90 -26.81 18.31
N GLN A 223 3.84 -27.59 18.39
CA GLN A 223 3.77 -28.78 19.24
C GLN A 223 3.34 -29.94 18.36
N ASP A 224 4.20 -30.97 18.29
CA ASP A 224 4.06 -32.11 17.39
C ASP A 224 3.92 -31.67 15.92
N SER A 225 2.76 -31.86 15.31
CA SER A 225 2.45 -31.45 13.93
C SER A 225 1.49 -30.26 13.87
N VAL A 226 1.29 -29.53 14.98
CA VAL A 226 0.35 -28.43 15.10
C VAL A 226 1.08 -27.12 15.27
N ILE A 227 0.75 -26.13 14.45
CA ILE A 227 1.22 -24.75 14.57
C ILE A 227 0.09 -23.92 15.15
N ASN A 228 0.30 -23.32 16.32
CA ASN A 228 -0.58 -22.34 16.91
C ASN A 228 -0.04 -20.95 16.63
N VAL A 229 -0.82 -20.10 15.96
CA VAL A 229 -0.47 -18.71 15.64
C VAL A 229 -1.33 -17.78 16.46
N ILE A 230 -0.71 -16.85 17.15
CA ILE A 230 -1.35 -15.79 17.93
C ILE A 230 -1.02 -14.47 17.25
N VAL A 231 -2.02 -13.64 17.04
CA VAL A 231 -1.84 -12.31 16.43
C VAL A 231 -2.51 -11.27 17.31
N ASP A 232 -1.70 -10.31 17.77
CA ASP A 232 -2.17 -9.13 18.48
C ASP A 232 -2.21 -7.96 17.52
N ILE A 233 -3.34 -7.27 17.44
CA ILE A 233 -3.56 -6.15 16.52
C ILE A 233 -3.99 -4.94 17.33
N THR A 234 -3.26 -3.83 17.17
CA THR A 234 -3.59 -2.54 17.75
C THR A 234 -3.80 -1.52 16.64
N ALA A 235 -5.05 -1.07 16.46
CA ALA A 235 -5.36 0.01 15.53
C ALA A 235 -5.08 1.37 16.18
N LEU A 236 -4.28 2.20 15.52
CA LEU A 236 -3.94 3.56 15.94
C LEU A 236 -4.78 4.61 15.20
N VAL A 237 -5.70 4.16 14.36
CA VAL A 237 -6.64 4.97 13.59
C VAL A 237 -7.99 4.26 13.54
N ASN A 238 -9.05 5.00 13.28
CA ASN A 238 -10.37 4.40 13.13
C ASN A 238 -10.44 3.60 11.82
N ILE A 239 -10.47 2.27 11.92
CA ILE A 239 -10.63 1.34 10.80
C ILE A 239 -11.85 0.46 11.11
N PRO A 240 -12.97 0.64 10.40
CA PRO A 240 -14.21 -0.08 10.71
C PRO A 240 -14.11 -1.59 10.43
N GLU A 241 -13.38 -1.97 9.39
CA GLU A 241 -13.20 -3.36 8.98
C GLU A 241 -11.86 -3.54 8.26
N PHE A 242 -11.18 -4.66 8.47
CA PHE A 242 -10.02 -5.07 7.70
C PHE A 242 -9.95 -6.59 7.56
N LYS A 243 -9.18 -7.05 6.58
CA LYS A 243 -8.89 -8.48 6.39
C LYS A 243 -7.51 -8.80 6.91
N LEU A 244 -7.41 -9.78 7.79
CA LEU A 244 -6.15 -10.35 8.23
C LEU A 244 -5.82 -11.58 7.39
N LEU A 245 -4.66 -11.56 6.74
CA LEU A 245 -4.10 -12.71 6.05
C LEU A 245 -2.86 -13.18 6.78
N ALA A 246 -2.70 -14.48 6.91
CA ALA A 246 -1.50 -15.08 7.48
C ALA A 246 -1.07 -16.27 6.61
N SER A 247 0.23 -16.40 6.40
CA SER A 247 0.83 -17.54 5.70
C SER A 247 1.87 -18.22 6.58
N VAL A 248 2.00 -19.52 6.37
CA VAL A 248 3.10 -20.32 6.91
C VAL A 248 4.07 -20.53 5.76
N ASN A 249 5.28 -20.01 5.91
CA ASN A 249 6.32 -20.09 4.90
C ASN A 249 7.51 -20.91 5.42
N GLU A 250 8.10 -21.68 4.53
CA GLU A 250 9.40 -22.28 4.79
C GLU A 250 10.50 -21.25 4.54
N LYS A 251 11.31 -20.94 5.56
CA LYS A 251 12.34 -19.91 5.44
C LYS A 251 13.35 -20.28 4.36
N THR A 252 13.78 -21.53 4.38
CA THR A 252 14.73 -22.10 3.43
C THR A 252 14.36 -23.55 3.23
N THR A 253 14.20 -23.97 2.01
CA THR A 253 13.95 -25.36 1.64
C THR A 253 15.04 -25.85 0.69
N THR A 254 15.45 -27.08 0.90
CA THR A 254 16.43 -27.81 0.09
C THR A 254 15.87 -29.20 -0.22
N GLY A 255 16.45 -29.89 -1.16
CA GLY A 255 16.02 -31.25 -1.54
C GLY A 255 15.23 -31.30 -2.85
N ASN A 256 14.90 -30.15 -3.41
CA ASN A 256 14.52 -30.02 -4.81
C ASN A 256 15.68 -29.40 -5.61
N VAL A 257 15.87 -29.82 -6.83
CA VAL A 257 16.78 -29.20 -7.80
C VAL A 257 15.93 -28.67 -8.93
N GLY A 258 15.80 -27.35 -9.01
CA GLY A 258 15.08 -26.73 -10.09
C GLY A 258 15.76 -26.98 -11.44
N ALA A 259 14.98 -27.10 -12.51
CA ALA A 259 15.54 -27.17 -13.86
C ALA A 259 16.30 -25.88 -14.25
N ASN A 260 16.09 -24.80 -13.51
CA ASN A 260 16.85 -23.54 -13.60
C ASN A 260 18.20 -23.56 -12.87
N GLY A 261 18.57 -24.67 -12.20
CA GLY A 261 19.80 -24.87 -11.47
C GLY A 261 19.78 -24.43 -10.01
N GLU A 262 18.68 -23.90 -9.49
CA GLU A 262 18.53 -23.58 -8.06
C GLU A 262 18.38 -24.85 -7.24
N THR A 263 19.07 -24.92 -6.10
CA THR A 263 19.06 -26.06 -5.15
C THR A 263 18.56 -25.66 -3.77
N GLU A 264 18.37 -24.36 -3.55
CA GLU A 264 17.89 -23.77 -2.31
C GLU A 264 16.85 -22.71 -2.64
N PHE A 265 15.74 -22.74 -1.93
CA PHE A 265 14.60 -21.85 -2.17
C PHE A 265 14.21 -21.17 -0.85
N HIS A 266 13.91 -19.86 -0.91
CA HIS A 266 13.65 -19.05 0.29
C HIS A 266 12.22 -18.54 0.33
N HIS A 267 11.67 -18.44 1.54
CA HIS A 267 10.36 -17.84 1.84
C HIS A 267 9.16 -18.51 1.13
N ILE A 268 9.27 -19.83 0.90
CA ILE A 268 8.27 -20.61 0.15
C ILE A 268 6.98 -20.75 0.92
N THR A 269 5.87 -20.37 0.31
CA THR A 269 4.52 -20.54 0.87
C THR A 269 4.19 -22.03 0.99
N MET A 270 3.91 -22.45 2.21
CA MET A 270 3.48 -23.82 2.50
C MET A 270 1.98 -23.89 2.75
N LYS A 271 1.42 -22.85 3.35
CA LYS A 271 -0.01 -22.77 3.67
C LYS A 271 -0.47 -21.34 3.90
N MET A 272 -1.61 -20.97 3.30
CA MET A 272 -2.35 -19.78 3.71
C MET A 272 -3.35 -20.17 4.79
N LEU A 273 -3.36 -19.44 5.89
CA LEU A 273 -4.41 -19.58 6.89
C LEU A 273 -5.66 -18.86 6.36
N SER A 274 -6.83 -19.48 6.55
CA SER A 274 -8.10 -18.86 6.12
C SER A 274 -8.25 -17.50 6.78
N TYR A 275 -8.51 -16.47 5.97
CA TYR A 275 -8.76 -15.12 6.48
C TYR A 275 -10.03 -15.07 7.32
N LYS A 276 -10.06 -14.17 8.29
CA LYS A 276 -11.29 -13.73 8.93
C LYS A 276 -11.40 -12.23 8.74
N SER A 277 -12.61 -11.75 8.42
CA SER A 277 -12.95 -10.34 8.59
C SER A 277 -12.90 -10.06 10.10
N VAL A 278 -12.16 -9.03 10.47
CA VAL A 278 -12.03 -8.60 11.86
C VAL A 278 -12.74 -7.25 11.99
N SER A 279 -13.76 -7.22 12.81
CA SER A 279 -14.43 -5.98 13.21
C SER A 279 -13.77 -5.47 14.48
N ILE A 280 -13.29 -4.24 14.51
CA ILE A 280 -12.43 -3.70 15.59
C ILE A 280 -13.18 -3.46 16.91
N ASN A 281 -14.46 -3.70 16.98
CA ASN A 281 -15.22 -3.49 18.23
C ASN A 281 -14.88 -4.44 19.39
N ASN A 282 -13.96 -5.42 19.16
CA ASN A 282 -13.46 -6.30 20.23
C ASN A 282 -12.04 -6.76 19.90
N PHE A 283 -11.12 -6.61 20.83
CA PHE A 283 -9.81 -7.28 20.81
C PHE A 283 -10.01 -8.78 20.62
N LEU A 284 -9.64 -9.30 19.47
CA LEU A 284 -9.77 -10.73 19.20
C LEU A 284 -8.36 -11.35 19.14
N CYS A 285 -8.07 -12.18 20.13
CA CYS A 285 -7.00 -13.15 20.06
C CYS A 285 -7.48 -14.28 19.12
N ILE A 286 -6.85 -14.47 17.95
CA ILE A 286 -7.21 -15.55 17.02
C ILE A 286 -6.25 -16.71 17.27
N ASN A 287 -6.76 -17.73 17.97
CA ASN A 287 -6.07 -18.98 18.16
C ASN A 287 -6.60 -20.02 17.16
N ARG A 288 -5.78 -20.52 16.23
CA ARG A 288 -6.12 -21.66 15.36
C ARG A 288 -4.97 -22.63 15.24
N SER A 289 -5.31 -23.89 15.45
CA SER A 289 -4.43 -25.03 15.22
C SER A 289 -4.68 -25.65 13.84
N ASN A 290 -3.65 -25.85 13.05
CA ASN A 290 -3.67 -26.67 11.83
C ASN A 290 -2.57 -27.73 11.92
N SER A 291 -2.89 -28.98 11.61
CA SER A 291 -1.94 -30.09 11.65
C SER A 291 -1.04 -30.13 10.41
N TRP A 292 0.25 -30.25 10.62
CA TRP A 292 1.27 -30.33 9.54
C TRP A 292 2.33 -31.39 9.82
N ASN A 293 2.74 -32.11 8.78
CA ASN A 293 3.55 -33.32 8.89
C ASN A 293 5.02 -33.17 8.47
N ARG A 294 5.64 -31.98 8.51
CA ARG A 294 7.07 -31.81 8.17
C ARG A 294 7.85 -31.03 9.23
N ARG A 295 9.09 -31.51 9.50
CA ARG A 295 10.06 -30.85 10.40
C ARG A 295 10.83 -29.79 9.63
N THR A 296 10.48 -28.53 9.74
CA THR A 296 11.19 -27.40 9.10
C THR A 296 11.15 -26.15 9.95
N LYS A 297 12.14 -25.26 9.77
CA LYS A 297 12.13 -23.93 10.41
C LYS A 297 11.13 -23.07 9.68
N LEU A 298 10.06 -22.64 10.34
CA LEU A 298 8.95 -21.88 9.79
C LEU A 298 9.03 -20.42 10.17
N ASN A 299 8.73 -19.52 9.21
CA ASN A 299 8.43 -18.12 9.45
C ASN A 299 6.92 -17.91 9.21
N CYS A 300 6.27 -17.16 10.08
CA CYS A 300 4.89 -16.74 9.88
C CYS A 300 4.91 -15.31 9.34
N CYS A 301 4.35 -15.09 8.16
CA CYS A 301 4.14 -13.76 7.61
C CYS A 301 2.69 -13.34 7.80
N ILE A 302 2.49 -12.15 8.35
CA ILE A 302 1.16 -11.59 8.63
C ILE A 302 1.02 -10.31 7.83
N LYS A 303 -0.05 -10.18 7.07
CA LYS A 303 -0.33 -9.02 6.23
C LYS A 303 -1.62 -8.33 6.62
N ASN A 304 -1.57 -7.01 6.62
CA ASN A 304 -2.74 -6.14 6.59
C ASN A 304 -3.09 -5.81 5.13
N ILE A 305 -4.36 -5.98 4.73
CA ILE A 305 -4.88 -5.49 3.46
C ILE A 305 -5.97 -4.48 3.78
N PHE A 306 -5.72 -3.24 3.40
CA PHE A 306 -6.69 -2.15 3.45
C PHE A 306 -7.58 -2.17 2.21
#